data_258169f679b27d60ba15c7dc9c07a831
#
_entry.id   258169f679b27d60ba15c7dc9c07a831
#
_cell.length_a   1.000
_cell.length_b   1.000
_cell.length_c   1.000
_cell.angle_alpha   90.00
_cell.angle_beta   90.00
_cell.angle_gamma   90.00
#
_symmetry.space_group_name_H-M   'P 1'
#
loop_
_entity.id
_entity.type
_entity.pdbx_description
1 polymer ?
#
loop_
_entity_poly.entity_id
_entity_poly.type
_entity_poly.pdbx_seq_one_letter_code
_entity_poly.pdbx_strand_id
1 'polypeptide(L)'
;IVAAGGDYKKIRFTFQEYFRRMSSDPTRWSQPFAALLGAYSAQMGFGLPSIGGKDSMSGTFNDIDVPPTLVSFAVDVAKYGDIITPELKTPGNKLVRFSINKDDFDIPMYENVAELYGKIHELTENGTIVSAYALDSKGVAAAVAKMAFGNKLGVKIDDEVTTDDLFDNGLGDILAEIPADKMAALEEK
;
A
#
# COMPACT_ATOMS: atom_id res chain seq x y z
N ILE A 1 5.05 -1.76 -4.02
CA ILE A 1 6.10 -1.38 -4.98
C ILE A 1 6.86 -0.15 -4.49
N VAL A 2 6.16 0.96 -4.14
CA VAL A 2 6.81 2.19 -3.63
C VAL A 2 7.61 1.92 -2.35
N ALA A 3 7.03 1.17 -1.40
CA ALA A 3 7.74 0.78 -0.18
C ALA A 3 8.98 -0.09 -0.42
N ALA A 4 9.09 -0.72 -1.58
CA ALA A 4 10.28 -1.46 -2.00
C ALA A 4 11.27 -0.62 -2.83
N GLY A 5 11.00 0.68 -3.02
CA GLY A 5 11.86 1.60 -3.77
C GLY A 5 11.45 1.83 -5.24
N GLY A 6 10.37 1.20 -5.71
CA GLY A 6 9.88 1.37 -7.08
C GLY A 6 9.25 2.74 -7.34
N ASP A 7 9.20 3.13 -8.60
CA ASP A 7 8.57 4.36 -9.08
C ASP A 7 7.11 4.08 -9.46
N TYR A 8 6.15 4.61 -8.69
CA TYR A 8 4.74 4.35 -8.96
C TYR A 8 4.33 4.68 -10.40
N LYS A 9 4.94 5.66 -11.06
CA LYS A 9 4.63 6.07 -12.44
C LYS A 9 4.90 5.00 -13.48
N LYS A 10 5.75 4.04 -13.16
CA LYS A 10 6.12 2.93 -14.05
C LYS A 10 5.27 1.69 -13.87
N ILE A 11 4.41 1.66 -12.86
CA ILE A 11 3.55 0.51 -12.55
C ILE A 11 2.60 0.21 -13.71
N ARG A 12 2.41 -1.10 -13.96
CA ARG A 12 1.36 -1.63 -14.82
C ARG A 12 0.58 -2.65 -14.02
N PHE A 13 -0.75 -2.59 -14.14
CA PHE A 13 -1.63 -3.50 -13.42
C PHE A 13 -2.10 -4.66 -14.30
N THR A 14 -2.38 -5.77 -13.67
CA THR A 14 -3.28 -6.80 -14.18
C THR A 14 -4.22 -7.22 -13.05
N PHE A 15 -5.48 -7.46 -13.38
CA PHE A 15 -6.50 -7.76 -12.38
C PHE A 15 -7.02 -9.18 -12.56
N GLN A 16 -7.38 -9.81 -11.44
CA GLN A 16 -8.10 -11.07 -11.44
C GLN A 16 -9.27 -10.99 -10.46
N GLU A 17 -10.45 -11.35 -10.94
CA GLU A 17 -11.69 -11.23 -10.21
C GLU A 17 -12.32 -12.60 -9.97
N TYR A 18 -12.97 -12.72 -8.79
CA TYR A 18 -13.73 -13.89 -8.42
C TYR A 18 -15.06 -13.43 -7.83
N PHE A 19 -16.15 -13.83 -8.47
CA PHE A 19 -17.50 -13.53 -8.02
C PHE A 19 -18.35 -14.79 -8.06
N ARG A 20 -19.37 -14.83 -7.19
CA ARG A 20 -20.37 -15.88 -7.16
C ARG A 20 -21.11 -15.97 -8.50
N ARG A 21 -21.75 -17.10 -8.75
CA ARG A 21 -22.53 -17.29 -10.00
C ARG A 21 -23.54 -16.17 -10.19
N MET A 22 -23.49 -15.55 -11.36
CA MET A 22 -24.47 -14.54 -11.75
C MET A 22 -25.84 -15.19 -11.96
N SER A 23 -26.90 -14.45 -11.62
CA SER A 23 -28.28 -14.84 -11.81
C SER A 23 -29.08 -13.62 -12.26
N SER A 24 -30.41 -13.70 -12.27
CA SER A 24 -31.27 -12.55 -12.49
C SER A 24 -31.36 -11.59 -11.29
N ASP A 25 -30.75 -11.94 -10.16
CA ASP A 25 -30.70 -11.08 -8.97
C ASP A 25 -29.71 -9.91 -9.20
N PRO A 26 -30.20 -8.65 -9.27
CA PRO A 26 -29.34 -7.50 -9.52
C PRO A 26 -28.28 -7.28 -8.42
N THR A 27 -28.51 -7.78 -7.20
CA THR A 27 -27.52 -7.65 -6.11
C THR A 27 -26.24 -8.45 -6.41
N ARG A 28 -26.34 -9.52 -7.18
CA ARG A 28 -25.17 -10.30 -7.62
C ARG A 28 -24.31 -9.54 -8.63
N TRP A 29 -24.92 -8.70 -9.46
CA TRP A 29 -24.25 -7.89 -10.46
C TRP A 29 -23.63 -6.62 -9.88
N SER A 30 -24.13 -6.12 -8.76
CA SER A 30 -23.59 -4.93 -8.10
C SER A 30 -22.15 -5.12 -7.61
N GLN A 31 -21.79 -6.34 -7.21
CA GLN A 31 -20.46 -6.63 -6.66
C GLN A 31 -19.33 -6.49 -7.72
N PRO A 32 -19.39 -7.18 -8.89
CA PRO A 32 -18.38 -6.97 -9.93
C PRO A 32 -18.39 -5.54 -10.46
N PHE A 33 -19.55 -4.89 -10.55
CA PHE A 33 -19.64 -3.50 -10.98
C PHE A 33 -18.94 -2.55 -10.00
N ALA A 34 -19.14 -2.73 -8.70
CA ALA A 34 -18.45 -1.92 -7.68
C ALA A 34 -16.92 -2.13 -7.71
N ALA A 35 -16.46 -3.38 -7.87
CA ALA A 35 -15.04 -3.68 -8.02
C ALA A 35 -14.44 -3.02 -9.27
N LEU A 36 -15.15 -3.07 -10.39
CA LEU A 36 -14.76 -2.41 -11.65
C LEU A 36 -14.66 -0.89 -11.47
N LEU A 37 -15.64 -0.26 -10.82
CA LEU A 37 -15.61 1.18 -10.54
C LEU A 37 -14.43 1.57 -9.68
N GLY A 38 -14.12 0.82 -8.64
CA GLY A 38 -12.96 1.06 -7.78
C GLY A 38 -11.64 0.93 -8.55
N ALA A 39 -11.48 -0.14 -9.33
CA ALA A 39 -10.30 -0.34 -10.16
C ALA A 39 -10.14 0.74 -11.22
N TYR A 40 -11.24 1.16 -11.86
CA TYR A 40 -11.25 2.25 -12.84
C TYR A 40 -10.85 3.58 -12.20
N SER A 41 -11.46 3.91 -11.05
CA SER A 41 -11.16 5.14 -10.32
C SER A 41 -9.68 5.24 -9.95
N ALA A 42 -9.10 4.14 -9.43
CA ALA A 42 -7.68 4.10 -9.07
C ALA A 42 -6.77 4.27 -10.30
N GLN A 43 -7.07 3.57 -11.40
CA GLN A 43 -6.27 3.69 -12.63
C GLN A 43 -6.33 5.11 -13.22
N MET A 44 -7.50 5.71 -13.25
CA MET A 44 -7.66 7.09 -13.73
C MET A 44 -6.99 8.09 -12.80
N GLY A 45 -7.16 7.93 -11.49
CA GLY A 45 -6.60 8.84 -10.49
C GLY A 45 -5.07 8.84 -10.47
N PHE A 46 -4.45 7.67 -10.61
CA PHE A 46 -2.99 7.56 -10.71
C PHE A 46 -2.43 7.74 -12.12
N GLY A 47 -3.26 7.74 -13.16
CA GLY A 47 -2.81 7.74 -14.56
C GLY A 47 -2.09 6.44 -14.95
N LEU A 48 -2.43 5.31 -14.32
CA LEU A 48 -1.76 4.02 -14.51
C LEU A 48 -2.65 3.02 -15.25
N PRO A 49 -2.17 2.39 -16.34
CA PRO A 49 -2.97 1.45 -17.10
C PRO A 49 -2.91 0.03 -16.54
N SER A 50 -3.98 -0.72 -16.75
CA SER A 50 -3.94 -2.17 -16.72
C SER A 50 -3.58 -2.73 -18.11
N ILE A 51 -2.79 -3.80 -18.12
CA ILE A 51 -2.34 -4.49 -19.35
C ILE A 51 -3.18 -5.71 -19.69
N GLY A 52 -4.08 -6.11 -18.80
CA GLY A 52 -4.95 -7.26 -18.96
C GLY A 52 -5.58 -7.69 -17.66
N GLY A 53 -6.25 -8.81 -17.71
CA GLY A 53 -6.90 -9.39 -16.54
C GLY A 53 -7.69 -10.64 -16.89
N LYS A 54 -8.35 -11.18 -15.88
CA LYS A 54 -9.23 -12.34 -16.00
C LYS A 54 -10.32 -12.25 -14.94
N ASP A 55 -11.53 -12.54 -15.33
CA ASP A 55 -12.66 -12.63 -14.42
C ASP A 55 -13.19 -14.06 -14.29
N SER A 56 -13.80 -14.35 -13.16
CA SER A 56 -14.49 -15.59 -12.85
C SER A 56 -15.81 -15.26 -12.14
N MET A 57 -16.91 -15.41 -12.87
CA MET A 57 -18.27 -15.07 -12.39
C MET A 57 -19.14 -16.30 -12.13
N SER A 58 -18.54 -17.41 -11.78
CA SER A 58 -19.22 -18.67 -11.50
C SER A 58 -18.69 -19.35 -10.24
N GLY A 59 -18.20 -18.57 -9.30
CA GLY A 59 -17.63 -19.05 -8.04
C GLY A 59 -18.70 -19.48 -7.02
N THR A 60 -19.61 -20.35 -7.43
CA THR A 60 -20.61 -20.97 -6.56
C THR A 60 -20.52 -22.48 -6.69
N PHE A 61 -20.40 -23.15 -5.55
CA PHE A 61 -20.47 -24.61 -5.47
C PHE A 61 -21.52 -25.01 -4.45
N ASN A 62 -22.62 -25.63 -4.91
CA ASN A 62 -23.81 -25.87 -4.11
C ASN A 62 -24.29 -24.56 -3.46
N ASP A 63 -24.30 -24.50 -2.12
CA ASP A 63 -24.74 -23.36 -1.32
C ASP A 63 -23.57 -22.43 -0.90
N ILE A 64 -22.35 -22.72 -1.36
CA ILE A 64 -21.16 -21.94 -1.01
C ILE A 64 -20.84 -20.99 -2.16
N ASP A 65 -20.90 -19.69 -1.87
CA ASP A 65 -20.47 -18.63 -2.77
C ASP A 65 -19.02 -18.22 -2.44
N VAL A 66 -18.19 -18.00 -3.46
CA VAL A 66 -16.89 -17.37 -3.27
C VAL A 66 -17.10 -15.93 -2.78
N PRO A 67 -16.31 -15.46 -1.81
CA PRO A 67 -16.35 -14.05 -1.42
C PRO A 67 -16.02 -13.15 -2.62
N PRO A 68 -16.68 -12.00 -2.78
CA PRO A 68 -16.30 -11.02 -3.79
C PRO A 68 -14.83 -10.64 -3.62
N THR A 69 -14.02 -10.88 -4.66
CA THR A 69 -12.56 -10.71 -4.58
C THR A 69 -12.04 -10.06 -5.85
N LEU A 70 -11.31 -8.95 -5.69
CA LEU A 70 -10.48 -8.35 -6.74
C LEU A 70 -9.02 -8.45 -6.31
N VAL A 71 -8.22 -9.16 -7.09
CA VAL A 71 -6.77 -9.25 -6.91
C VAL A 71 -6.11 -8.31 -7.91
N SER A 72 -5.35 -7.36 -7.40
CA SER A 72 -4.53 -6.47 -8.21
C SER A 72 -3.07 -6.92 -8.16
N PHE A 73 -2.52 -7.21 -9.32
CA PHE A 73 -1.09 -7.41 -9.48
C PHE A 73 -0.50 -6.14 -10.06
N ALA A 74 0.57 -5.66 -9.44
CA ALA A 74 1.30 -4.49 -9.88
C ALA A 74 2.73 -4.91 -10.25
N VAL A 75 3.19 -4.49 -11.43
CA VAL A 75 4.52 -4.80 -11.93
C VAL A 75 5.26 -3.50 -12.23
N ASP A 76 6.49 -3.42 -11.79
CA ASP A 76 7.42 -2.33 -12.08
C ASP A 76 8.80 -2.89 -12.42
N VAL A 77 9.64 -2.06 -13.04
CA VAL A 77 11.05 -2.37 -13.36
C VAL A 77 11.93 -1.39 -12.62
N ALA A 78 12.76 -1.89 -11.71
CA ALA A 78 13.68 -1.10 -10.93
C ALA A 78 15.12 -1.62 -11.08
N LYS A 79 16.12 -0.77 -10.80
CA LYS A 79 17.50 -1.22 -10.71
C LYS A 79 17.69 -1.98 -9.40
N TYR A 80 18.48 -3.03 -9.43
CA TYR A 80 18.74 -3.85 -8.25
C TYR A 80 19.27 -3.03 -7.05
N GLY A 81 20.09 -2.01 -7.29
CA GLY A 81 20.67 -1.18 -6.23
C GLY A 81 19.69 -0.19 -5.58
N ASP A 82 18.53 0.04 -6.20
CA ASP A 82 17.52 0.99 -5.71
C ASP A 82 16.44 0.27 -4.86
N ILE A 83 16.50 -1.06 -4.77
CA ILE A 83 15.53 -1.85 -4.01
C ILE A 83 15.90 -1.88 -2.54
N ILE A 84 14.96 -1.52 -1.69
CA ILE A 84 15.05 -1.64 -0.24
C ILE A 84 14.14 -2.76 0.28
N THR A 85 14.47 -3.27 1.44
CA THR A 85 13.75 -4.36 2.10
C THR A 85 13.16 -3.90 3.43
N PRO A 86 12.08 -4.53 3.92
CA PRO A 86 11.29 -3.98 5.02
C PRO A 86 11.90 -4.14 6.41
N GLU A 87 12.92 -5.01 6.61
CA GLU A 87 13.51 -5.19 7.94
C GLU A 87 14.27 -3.93 8.40
N LEU A 88 14.17 -3.60 9.69
CA LEU A 88 14.92 -2.49 10.31
C LEU A 88 16.42 -2.68 10.15
N LYS A 89 17.16 -1.62 9.84
CA LYS A 89 18.59 -1.68 9.47
C LYS A 89 19.52 -1.37 10.63
N THR A 90 19.27 -0.27 11.35
CA THR A 90 20.27 0.26 12.29
C THR A 90 19.61 0.78 13.57
N PRO A 91 20.12 0.40 14.78
CA PRO A 91 19.67 0.99 16.03
C PRO A 91 19.87 2.52 16.05
N GLY A 92 18.88 3.24 16.58
CA GLY A 92 18.90 4.70 16.68
C GLY A 92 18.25 5.42 15.52
N ASN A 93 17.97 4.75 14.41
CA ASN A 93 17.14 5.30 13.33
C ASN A 93 15.72 5.59 13.82
N LYS A 94 15.02 6.44 13.09
CA LYS A 94 13.63 6.82 13.38
C LYS A 94 12.66 6.12 12.44
N LEU A 95 11.47 5.80 12.95
CA LEU A 95 10.35 5.36 12.14
C LEU A 95 9.40 6.52 11.92
N VAL A 96 9.08 6.78 10.67
CA VAL A 96 8.18 7.84 10.22
C VAL A 96 7.04 7.22 9.42
N ARG A 97 5.80 7.57 9.76
CA ARG A 97 4.61 7.21 8.99
C ARG A 97 4.32 8.30 7.97
N PHE A 98 4.30 7.93 6.71
CA PHE A 98 3.81 8.76 5.61
C PHE A 98 2.35 8.41 5.35
N SER A 99 1.45 9.29 5.73
CA SER A 99 0.02 9.05 5.66
C SER A 99 -0.58 9.68 4.40
N ILE A 100 -1.47 8.93 3.75
CA ILE A 100 -2.23 9.44 2.61
C ILE A 100 -3.46 10.23 3.05
N ASN A 101 -3.87 11.17 2.22
CA ASN A 101 -5.14 11.87 2.41
C ASN A 101 -6.27 11.08 1.75
N LYS A 102 -7.42 11.04 2.44
CA LYS A 102 -8.67 10.42 1.99
C LYS A 102 -9.80 11.42 2.09
N ASP A 103 -10.83 11.24 1.29
CA ASP A 103 -12.08 12.00 1.41
C ASP A 103 -13.01 11.43 2.51
N ASP A 104 -14.19 12.05 2.66
CA ASP A 104 -15.20 11.63 3.64
C ASP A 104 -15.78 10.22 3.42
N PHE A 105 -15.44 9.57 2.32
CA PHE A 105 -15.84 8.21 1.94
C PHE A 105 -14.68 7.21 1.97
N ASP A 106 -13.55 7.57 2.61
CA ASP A 106 -12.32 6.77 2.64
C ASP A 106 -11.67 6.56 1.25
N ILE A 107 -12.04 7.34 0.24
CA ILE A 107 -11.42 7.27 -1.08
C ILE A 107 -10.12 8.07 -1.08
N PRO A 108 -8.99 7.50 -1.54
CA PRO A 108 -7.73 8.22 -1.60
C PRO A 108 -7.80 9.47 -2.48
N MET A 109 -7.26 10.57 -2.01
CA MET A 109 -7.07 11.79 -2.80
C MET A 109 -5.87 11.58 -3.74
N TYR A 110 -6.09 11.00 -4.91
CA TYR A 110 -5.07 10.45 -5.79
C TYR A 110 -3.94 11.41 -6.13
N GLU A 111 -4.21 12.69 -6.33
CA GLU A 111 -3.16 13.69 -6.60
C GLU A 111 -2.17 13.81 -5.43
N ASN A 112 -2.69 13.92 -4.20
CA ASN A 112 -1.85 13.98 -3.01
C ASN A 112 -1.09 12.68 -2.76
N VAL A 113 -1.74 11.53 -2.99
CA VAL A 113 -1.09 10.23 -2.88
C VAL A 113 0.03 10.07 -3.90
N ALA A 114 -0.19 10.51 -5.14
CA ALA A 114 0.79 10.46 -6.22
C ALA A 114 2.01 11.34 -5.90
N GLU A 115 1.80 12.54 -5.35
CA GLU A 115 2.87 13.42 -4.90
C GLU A 115 3.67 12.79 -3.76
N LEU A 116 2.98 12.27 -2.74
CA LEU A 116 3.60 11.58 -1.60
C LEU A 116 4.44 10.37 -2.06
N TYR A 117 3.90 9.53 -2.93
CA TYR A 117 4.61 8.34 -3.42
C TYR A 117 5.81 8.71 -4.30
N GLY A 118 5.72 9.79 -5.08
CA GLY A 118 6.86 10.36 -5.79
C GLY A 118 7.96 10.81 -4.83
N LYS A 119 7.57 11.48 -3.74
CA LYS A 119 8.50 11.93 -2.71
C LYS A 119 9.17 10.77 -1.98
N ILE A 120 8.42 9.72 -1.62
CA ILE A 120 8.97 8.52 -0.98
C ILE A 120 9.99 7.85 -1.91
N HIS A 121 9.70 7.76 -3.21
CA HIS A 121 10.64 7.23 -4.20
C HIS A 121 11.95 8.04 -4.23
N GLU A 122 11.89 9.37 -4.32
CA GLU A 122 13.07 10.25 -4.27
C GLU A 122 13.87 10.07 -2.97
N LEU A 123 13.19 9.98 -1.82
CA LEU A 123 13.84 9.78 -0.53
C LEU A 123 14.50 8.40 -0.42
N THR A 124 13.99 7.42 -1.12
CA THR A 124 14.59 6.08 -1.20
C THR A 124 15.82 6.11 -2.13
N GLU A 125 15.73 6.70 -3.32
CA GLU A 125 16.84 6.80 -4.25
C GLU A 125 18.04 7.55 -3.66
N ASN A 126 17.83 8.60 -2.88
CA ASN A 126 18.92 9.34 -2.23
C ASN A 126 19.37 8.73 -0.89
N GLY A 127 18.83 7.58 -0.51
CA GLY A 127 19.18 6.83 0.70
C GLY A 127 18.72 7.49 2.01
N THR A 128 17.75 8.41 1.97
CA THR A 128 17.11 8.95 3.18
C THR A 128 16.19 7.91 3.80
N ILE A 129 15.42 7.18 3.00
CA ILE A 129 14.68 6.01 3.45
C ILE A 129 15.56 4.78 3.19
N VAL A 130 15.80 4.00 4.25
CA VAL A 130 16.66 2.80 4.19
C VAL A 130 15.88 1.49 4.33
N SER A 131 14.66 1.57 4.81
CA SER A 131 13.72 0.47 4.96
C SER A 131 12.30 1.03 4.94
N ALA A 132 11.35 0.32 4.36
CA ALA A 132 9.96 0.74 4.38
C ALA A 132 8.98 -0.44 4.31
N TYR A 133 7.77 -0.24 4.83
CA TYR A 133 6.69 -1.20 4.83
C TYR A 133 5.37 -0.50 4.48
N ALA A 134 4.66 -1.01 3.48
CA ALA A 134 3.30 -0.55 3.17
C ALA A 134 2.33 -1.07 4.22
N LEU A 135 1.60 -0.15 4.88
CA LEU A 135 0.64 -0.52 5.91
C LEU A 135 -0.56 -1.26 5.33
N ASP A 136 -1.09 -2.16 6.10
CA ASP A 136 -2.33 -2.89 5.82
C ASP A 136 -3.42 -2.52 6.86
N SER A 137 -4.55 -3.21 6.81
CA SER A 137 -5.66 -3.01 7.75
C SER A 137 -5.33 -3.31 9.23
N LYS A 138 -4.12 -3.79 9.52
CA LYS A 138 -3.64 -4.08 10.89
C LYS A 138 -2.75 -2.96 11.45
N GLY A 139 -2.56 -1.90 10.70
CA GLY A 139 -1.91 -0.69 11.13
C GLY A 139 -0.42 -0.77 11.41
N VAL A 140 0.06 0.23 12.12
CA VAL A 140 1.47 0.44 12.44
C VAL A 140 2.03 -0.69 13.34
N ALA A 141 1.24 -1.18 14.30
CA ALA A 141 1.70 -2.23 15.22
C ALA A 141 2.15 -3.50 14.49
N ALA A 142 1.38 -3.94 13.48
CA ALA A 142 1.73 -5.10 12.68
C ALA A 142 2.96 -4.83 11.78
N ALA A 143 3.07 -3.64 11.22
CA ALA A 143 4.21 -3.23 10.41
C ALA A 143 5.50 -3.22 11.24
N VAL A 144 5.49 -2.55 12.40
CA VAL A 144 6.62 -2.51 13.32
C VAL A 144 7.08 -3.92 13.72
N ALA A 145 6.13 -4.81 14.08
CA ALA A 145 6.47 -6.17 14.42
C ALA A 145 7.18 -6.90 13.27
N LYS A 146 6.65 -6.80 12.05
CA LYS A 146 7.23 -7.44 10.86
C LYS A 146 8.60 -6.86 10.50
N MET A 147 8.76 -5.54 10.56
CA MET A 147 10.04 -4.87 10.31
C MET A 147 11.11 -5.23 11.36
N ALA A 148 10.71 -5.44 12.61
CA ALA A 148 11.60 -5.80 13.70
C ALA A 148 12.15 -7.24 13.60
N PHE A 149 11.40 -8.18 13.02
CA PHE A 149 11.77 -9.61 13.02
C PHE A 149 13.06 -9.91 12.24
N GLY A 150 13.29 -9.24 11.12
CA GLY A 150 14.37 -9.55 10.19
C GLY A 150 15.75 -9.47 10.85
N ASN A 151 16.08 -8.33 11.42
CA ASN A 151 17.36 -8.07 12.07
C ASN A 151 17.28 -8.09 13.61
N LYS A 152 16.15 -8.50 14.18
CA LYS A 152 15.91 -8.59 15.63
C LYS A 152 16.15 -7.26 16.35
N LEU A 153 15.77 -6.16 15.73
CA LEU A 153 15.84 -4.82 16.31
C LEU A 153 14.54 -4.48 17.02
N GLY A 154 14.65 -4.00 18.27
CA GLY A 154 13.50 -3.52 19.01
C GLY A 154 13.12 -2.09 18.59
N VAL A 155 11.86 -1.73 18.84
CA VAL A 155 11.33 -0.38 18.60
C VAL A 155 10.81 0.18 19.91
N LYS A 156 11.19 1.42 20.21
CA LYS A 156 10.58 2.20 21.27
C LYS A 156 9.51 3.09 20.63
N ILE A 157 8.27 2.88 21.04
CA ILE A 157 7.15 3.74 20.65
C ILE A 157 7.24 5.04 21.46
N ASP A 158 7.01 6.16 20.82
CA ASP A 158 6.95 7.47 21.46
C ASP A 158 5.71 7.55 22.35
N ASP A 159 5.83 8.26 23.48
CA ASP A 159 4.75 8.39 24.46
C ASP A 159 3.53 9.18 23.92
N GLU A 160 3.71 9.96 22.84
CA GLU A 160 2.65 10.68 22.15
C GLU A 160 1.81 9.81 21.22
N VAL A 161 2.32 8.65 20.82
CA VAL A 161 1.62 7.70 19.93
C VAL A 161 0.55 6.94 20.70
N THR A 162 -0.69 7.12 20.31
CA THR A 162 -1.83 6.47 20.95
C THR A 162 -2.05 5.03 20.49
N THR A 163 -2.90 4.29 21.19
CA THR A 163 -3.32 2.96 20.76
C THR A 163 -4.04 3.01 19.42
N ASP A 164 -4.85 4.02 19.18
CA ASP A 164 -5.59 4.19 17.92
C ASP A 164 -4.62 4.41 16.75
N ASP A 165 -3.55 5.21 16.95
CA ASP A 165 -2.51 5.40 15.92
C ASP A 165 -1.79 4.11 15.54
N LEU A 166 -1.67 3.17 16.48
CA LEU A 166 -1.01 1.89 16.26
C LEU A 166 -1.87 0.87 15.53
N PHE A 167 -3.19 0.91 15.73
CA PHE A 167 -4.11 -0.13 15.26
C PHE A 167 -5.16 0.38 14.25
N ASP A 168 -5.07 1.62 13.81
CA ASP A 168 -5.94 2.14 12.77
C ASP A 168 -5.70 1.47 11.40
N ASN A 169 -6.65 1.66 10.49
CA ASN A 169 -6.52 1.18 9.13
C ASN A 169 -5.57 2.07 8.32
N GLY A 170 -4.34 1.61 8.16
CA GLY A 170 -3.27 2.32 7.44
C GLY A 170 -3.17 2.02 5.94
N LEU A 171 -4.23 1.49 5.30
CA LEU A 171 -4.19 1.18 3.87
C LEU A 171 -3.80 2.41 3.02
N GLY A 172 -2.69 2.27 2.30
CA GLY A 172 -2.09 3.32 1.48
C GLY A 172 -0.93 4.06 2.15
N ASP A 173 -0.82 4.01 3.48
CA ASP A 173 0.29 4.61 4.21
C ASP A 173 1.56 3.76 4.10
N ILE A 174 2.70 4.42 4.30
CA ILE A 174 4.01 3.77 4.32
C ILE A 174 4.72 4.13 5.61
N LEU A 175 5.19 3.10 6.33
CA LEU A 175 6.08 3.26 7.48
C LEU A 175 7.51 3.10 7.00
N ALA A 176 8.36 4.11 7.23
CA ALA A 176 9.73 4.12 6.74
C ALA A 176 10.74 4.32 7.86
N GLU A 177 11.89 3.66 7.75
CA GLU A 177 13.05 3.86 8.60
C GLU A 177 13.98 4.91 7.99
N ILE A 178 14.33 5.92 8.79
CA ILE A 178 15.15 7.06 8.40
C ILE A 178 16.34 7.18 9.35
N PRO A 179 17.59 7.27 8.85
CA PRO A 179 18.75 7.56 9.67
C PRO A 179 18.57 8.86 10.48
N ALA A 180 18.97 8.83 11.75
CA ALA A 180 18.73 9.93 12.67
C ALA A 180 19.37 11.26 12.20
N ASP A 181 20.50 11.20 11.52
CA ASP A 181 21.20 12.35 10.96
C ASP A 181 20.52 12.95 9.71
N LYS A 182 19.56 12.24 9.12
CA LYS A 182 18.78 12.69 7.96
C LYS A 182 17.38 13.23 8.31
N MET A 183 16.96 13.13 9.58
CA MET A 183 15.64 13.61 10.01
C MET A 183 15.45 15.11 9.79
N ALA A 184 16.45 15.95 10.09
CA ALA A 184 16.36 17.40 9.90
C ALA A 184 16.05 17.80 8.44
N ALA A 185 16.61 17.08 7.47
CA ALA A 185 16.36 17.34 6.05
C ALA A 185 14.92 16.93 5.61
N LEU A 186 14.23 16.12 6.40
CA LEU A 186 12.84 15.73 6.16
C LEU A 186 11.85 16.79 6.65
N GLU A 187 12.15 17.45 7.78
CA GLU A 187 11.29 18.45 8.41
C GLU A 187 11.30 19.81 7.68
N GLU A 188 12.34 20.08 6.90
CA GLU A 188 12.48 21.35 6.13
C GLU A 188 11.75 21.35 4.77
N LYS A 189 11.03 20.31 4.41
CA LYS A 189 10.40 20.12 3.09
C LYS A 189 8.94 19.72 3.19
#